data_7e01c5940a33fd59a0784db26d0d2299
#
_entry.id   7e01c5940a33fd59a0784db26d0d2299
#
_cell.length_a   1.000
_cell.length_b   1.000
_cell.length_c   1.000
_cell.angle_alpha   90.00
_cell.angle_beta   90.00
_cell.angle_gamma   90.00
#
_symmetry.space_group_name_H-M   'P 1'
#
loop_
_entity.id
_entity.type
_entity.pdbx_description
1 polymer ?
#
loop_
_entity_poly.entity_id
_entity_poly.type
_entity_poly.pdbx_seq_one_letter_code
_entity_poly.pdbx_strand_id
1 'polypeptide(L)'
;DIRVKQLQQGFTDDASLKVLWFNLSRYLLISASRPGTLPSNLQGVWNTFEKAPWNGNFQSNINLQEMYWGCGPTQLPECEEAYLEWIEGLVEPGRKTAGEYYGTKGWVSHSTGNIWGHTVPGDDILWGLYPSGAAWHCRHLWEHYAFGGDKSYLETKGYPIMKEAAEFWLENMVEYQKHFIIAPSVSAEHGIEMKNGSP
;
A
#
# COMPACT_ATOMS: atom_id res chain seq x y z
N ASP A 1 -29.17 11.53 -20.33
CA ASP A 1 -27.95 12.32 -20.54
C ASP A 1 -27.11 11.67 -21.65
N ILE A 2 -26.67 12.47 -22.64
CA ILE A 2 -25.90 12.02 -23.81
C ILE A 2 -24.62 11.33 -23.36
N ARG A 3 -23.93 11.85 -22.33
CA ARG A 3 -22.68 11.29 -21.78
C ARG A 3 -22.87 9.90 -21.17
N VAL A 4 -23.97 9.68 -20.46
CA VAL A 4 -24.31 8.35 -19.91
C VAL A 4 -24.52 7.34 -21.03
N LYS A 5 -25.23 7.72 -22.10
CA LYS A 5 -25.43 6.87 -23.28
C LYS A 5 -24.10 6.56 -23.98
N GLN A 6 -23.21 7.54 -24.08
CA GLN A 6 -21.88 7.36 -24.67
C GLN A 6 -21.01 6.42 -23.83
N LEU A 7 -21.05 6.51 -22.50
CA LEU A 7 -20.39 5.56 -21.60
C LEU A 7 -20.93 4.14 -21.74
N GLN A 8 -22.23 3.99 -21.94
CA GLN A 8 -22.87 2.68 -22.16
C GLN A 8 -22.56 2.06 -23.52
N GLN A 9 -22.16 2.86 -24.49
CA GLN A 9 -21.80 2.43 -25.86
C GLN A 9 -20.31 2.13 -26.06
N GLY A 10 -19.51 2.22 -25.00
CA GLY A 10 -18.06 2.00 -25.06
C GLY A 10 -17.26 3.29 -24.96
N PHE A 11 -15.95 3.14 -24.84
CA PHE A 11 -15.03 4.24 -24.59
C PHE A 11 -15.10 5.28 -25.71
N THR A 12 -15.67 6.43 -25.44
CA THR A 12 -15.70 7.54 -26.40
C THR A 12 -14.44 8.38 -26.28
N ASP A 13 -14.05 9.00 -27.37
CA ASP A 13 -12.89 9.90 -27.42
C ASP A 13 -13.21 11.32 -26.90
N ASP A 14 -14.09 11.39 -25.89
CA ASP A 14 -14.48 12.65 -25.25
C ASP A 14 -13.38 13.17 -24.32
N ALA A 15 -12.58 14.10 -24.82
CA ALA A 15 -11.51 14.74 -24.07
C ALA A 15 -12.03 15.43 -22.79
N SER A 16 -13.25 15.98 -22.80
CA SER A 16 -13.83 16.67 -21.65
C SER A 16 -14.17 15.68 -20.51
N LEU A 17 -14.54 14.44 -20.86
CA LEU A 17 -14.78 13.38 -19.88
C LEU A 17 -13.46 12.91 -19.23
N LYS A 18 -12.39 12.80 -20.01
CA LYS A 18 -11.05 12.46 -19.48
C LYS A 18 -10.58 13.52 -18.48
N VAL A 19 -10.73 14.81 -18.81
CA VAL A 19 -10.40 15.93 -17.93
C VAL A 19 -11.27 15.92 -16.66
N LEU A 20 -12.56 15.67 -16.81
CA LEU A 20 -13.47 15.58 -15.65
C LEU A 20 -13.06 14.44 -14.72
N TRP A 21 -12.74 13.26 -15.27
CA TRP A 21 -12.30 12.10 -14.51
C TRP A 21 -11.01 12.38 -13.74
N PHE A 22 -10.01 12.96 -14.42
CA PHE A 22 -8.75 13.35 -13.80
C PHE A 22 -8.96 14.34 -12.64
N ASN A 23 -9.74 15.40 -12.87
CA ASN A 23 -10.01 16.40 -11.84
C ASN A 23 -10.84 15.84 -10.68
N LEU A 24 -11.80 14.93 -10.94
CA LEU A 24 -12.56 14.26 -9.89
C LEU A 24 -11.69 13.39 -9.01
N SER A 25 -10.79 12.61 -9.62
CA SER A 25 -9.84 11.76 -8.87
C SER A 25 -8.94 12.61 -7.96
N ARG A 26 -8.40 13.70 -8.47
CA ARG A 26 -7.63 14.67 -7.65
C ARG A 26 -8.47 15.26 -6.53
N TYR A 27 -9.69 15.71 -6.83
CA TYR A 27 -10.59 16.25 -5.82
C TYR A 27 -10.89 15.25 -4.70
N LEU A 28 -11.15 14.00 -5.02
CA LEU A 28 -11.40 12.95 -4.03
C LEU A 28 -10.19 12.73 -3.12
N LEU A 29 -8.99 12.65 -3.68
CA LEU A 29 -7.77 12.51 -2.89
C LEU A 29 -7.51 13.74 -2.01
N ILE A 30 -7.58 14.95 -2.57
CA ILE A 30 -7.45 16.22 -1.84
C ILE A 30 -8.44 16.33 -0.69
N SER A 31 -9.65 15.82 -0.86
CA SER A 31 -10.69 15.88 0.17
C SER A 31 -10.55 14.80 1.25
N ALA A 32 -9.86 13.71 0.96
CA ALA A 32 -9.74 12.56 1.84
C ALA A 32 -8.39 12.47 2.59
N SER A 33 -7.34 13.18 2.12
CA SER A 33 -5.98 13.05 2.66
C SER A 33 -5.28 14.41 2.77
N ARG A 34 -4.82 14.73 3.97
CA ARG A 34 -4.15 15.99 4.30
C ARG A 34 -3.03 15.74 5.31
N PRO A 35 -2.01 16.62 5.36
CA PRO A 35 -1.00 16.57 6.42
C PRO A 35 -1.63 16.54 7.81
N GLY A 36 -1.13 15.68 8.69
CA GLY A 36 -1.61 15.51 10.06
C GLY A 36 -2.93 14.74 10.19
N THR A 37 -3.45 14.14 9.11
CA THR A 37 -4.58 13.20 9.15
C THR A 37 -4.10 11.77 8.98
N LEU A 38 -5.00 10.80 9.21
CA LEU A 38 -4.78 9.43 8.76
C LEU A 38 -4.91 9.33 7.23
N PRO A 39 -4.26 8.35 6.59
CA PRO A 39 -4.45 8.13 5.17
C PRO A 39 -5.90 7.76 4.83
N SER A 40 -6.26 7.97 3.59
CA SER A 40 -7.54 7.54 3.04
C SER A 40 -7.66 6.01 3.14
N ASN A 41 -8.78 5.51 3.65
CA ASN A 41 -9.09 4.08 3.65
C ASN A 41 -9.82 3.66 2.38
N LEU A 42 -10.26 2.40 2.29
CA LEU A 42 -10.98 1.86 1.13
C LEU A 42 -12.20 2.69 0.69
N GLN A 43 -12.85 3.39 1.60
CA GLN A 43 -14.00 4.24 1.33
C GLN A 43 -13.64 5.73 1.25
N GLY A 44 -12.36 6.06 1.25
CA GLY A 44 -11.91 7.43 1.45
C GLY A 44 -12.26 7.90 2.87
N VAL A 45 -13.00 8.99 2.97
CA VAL A 45 -13.61 9.47 4.23
C VAL A 45 -15.14 9.40 4.17
N TRP A 46 -15.68 8.79 3.14
CA TRP A 46 -17.11 8.72 2.89
C TRP A 46 -17.61 7.29 3.12
N ASN A 47 -18.32 7.09 4.21
CA ASN A 47 -18.96 5.82 4.51
C ASN A 47 -20.31 6.08 5.21
N THR A 48 -21.36 5.50 4.67
CA THR A 48 -22.72 5.61 5.21
C THR A 48 -23.18 4.33 5.91
N PHE A 49 -22.33 3.30 5.95
CA PHE A 49 -22.65 2.02 6.57
C PHE A 49 -22.22 2.01 8.04
N GLU A 50 -23.05 1.47 8.91
CA GLU A 50 -22.71 1.20 10.30
C GLU A 50 -21.52 0.22 10.39
N LYS A 51 -21.53 -0.81 9.52
CA LYS A 51 -20.40 -1.72 9.32
C LYS A 51 -19.81 -1.47 7.93
N ALA A 52 -18.66 -0.81 7.90
CA ALA A 52 -17.97 -0.50 6.66
C ALA A 52 -17.56 -1.79 5.92
N PRO A 53 -17.62 -1.80 4.57
CA PRO A 53 -17.01 -2.86 3.78
C PRO A 53 -15.53 -3.02 4.15
N TRP A 54 -15.06 -4.27 4.26
CA TRP A 54 -13.70 -4.61 4.74
C TRP A 54 -13.28 -3.86 6.02
N ASN A 55 -14.25 -3.59 6.90
CA ASN A 55 -14.07 -2.87 8.17
C ASN A 55 -13.48 -1.45 8.02
N GLY A 56 -13.46 -0.86 6.84
CA GLY A 56 -12.85 0.45 6.56
C GLY A 56 -11.35 0.49 6.86
N ASN A 57 -10.66 -0.65 6.81
CA ASN A 57 -9.25 -0.74 7.10
C ASN A 57 -8.37 -0.29 5.92
N PHE A 58 -7.05 -0.26 6.13
CA PHE A 58 -6.07 0.05 5.11
C PHE A 58 -5.59 -1.25 4.47
N GLN A 59 -5.99 -1.48 3.21
CA GLN A 59 -5.57 -2.65 2.45
C GLN A 59 -4.20 -2.38 1.81
N SER A 60 -3.17 -3.01 2.38
CA SER A 60 -1.75 -2.79 2.01
C SER A 60 -1.25 -3.75 0.93
N ASN A 61 -2.14 -4.54 0.34
CA ASN A 61 -1.78 -5.45 -0.75
C ASN A 61 -1.91 -4.82 -2.14
N ILE A 62 -2.63 -3.69 -2.28
CA ILE A 62 -2.70 -2.88 -3.51
C ILE A 62 -3.48 -1.58 -3.30
N ASN A 63 -4.63 -1.61 -2.61
CA ASN A 63 -5.62 -0.52 -2.64
C ASN A 63 -5.05 0.78 -2.09
N LEU A 64 -4.38 0.72 -0.95
CA LEU A 64 -3.79 1.90 -0.32
C LEU A 64 -2.69 2.50 -1.21
N GLN A 65 -1.82 1.66 -1.75
CA GLN A 65 -0.76 2.10 -2.65
C GLN A 65 -1.32 2.77 -3.91
N GLU A 66 -2.33 2.19 -4.55
CA GLU A 66 -2.93 2.78 -5.75
C GLU A 66 -3.63 4.11 -5.50
N MET A 67 -4.25 4.29 -4.34
CA MET A 67 -4.85 5.59 -3.98
C MET A 67 -3.83 6.73 -3.97
N TYR A 68 -2.60 6.45 -3.53
CA TYR A 68 -1.54 7.46 -3.42
C TYR A 68 -0.57 7.50 -4.60
N TRP A 69 -0.64 6.53 -5.50
CA TRP A 69 0.29 6.43 -6.63
C TRP A 69 0.30 7.65 -7.54
N GLY A 70 -0.84 8.32 -7.62
CA GLY A 70 -0.98 9.54 -8.41
C GLY A 70 -0.37 10.80 -7.79
N CYS A 71 0.04 10.81 -6.52
CA CYS A 71 0.45 12.03 -5.81
C CYS A 71 1.63 12.73 -6.48
N GLY A 72 2.71 12.02 -6.75
CA GLY A 72 3.89 12.57 -7.41
C GLY A 72 3.59 13.16 -8.80
N PRO A 73 3.12 12.36 -9.77
CA PRO A 73 2.90 12.82 -11.14
C PRO A 73 1.79 13.86 -11.28
N THR A 74 0.87 13.96 -10.33
CA THR A 74 -0.21 14.98 -10.37
C THR A 74 0.03 16.19 -9.47
N GLN A 75 1.23 16.31 -8.89
CA GLN A 75 1.63 17.42 -8.02
C GLN A 75 0.70 17.58 -6.80
N LEU A 76 0.55 16.52 -6.02
CA LEU A 76 -0.19 16.49 -4.76
C LEU A 76 0.68 15.89 -3.63
N PRO A 77 1.95 16.31 -3.45
CA PRO A 77 2.82 15.74 -2.42
C PRO A 77 2.25 15.92 -1.01
N GLU A 78 1.56 17.04 -0.74
CA GLU A 78 0.92 17.31 0.54
C GLU A 78 -0.20 16.31 0.89
N CYS A 79 -0.83 15.69 -0.10
CA CYS A 79 -1.81 14.63 0.14
C CYS A 79 -1.16 13.30 0.50
N GLU A 80 0.08 13.07 0.05
CA GLU A 80 0.84 11.86 0.35
C GLU A 80 1.39 11.86 1.78
N GLU A 81 1.64 13.02 2.38
CA GLU A 81 2.23 13.14 3.72
C GLU A 81 1.50 12.30 4.77
N ALA A 82 0.16 12.29 4.76
CA ALA A 82 -0.63 11.47 5.67
C ALA A 82 -0.30 9.96 5.55
N TYR A 83 -0.04 9.49 4.34
CA TYR A 83 0.33 8.11 4.09
C TYR A 83 1.78 7.82 4.51
N LEU A 84 2.70 8.74 4.23
CA LEU A 84 4.11 8.60 4.62
C LEU A 84 4.28 8.60 6.14
N GLU A 85 3.57 9.47 6.86
CA GLU A 85 3.53 9.48 8.33
C GLU A 85 2.95 8.18 8.90
N TRP A 86 1.92 7.64 8.27
CA TRP A 86 1.37 6.35 8.67
C TRP A 86 2.36 5.19 8.45
N ILE A 87 3.11 5.19 7.31
CA ILE A 87 4.17 4.20 7.07
C ILE A 87 5.26 4.31 8.15
N GLU A 88 5.69 5.51 8.51
CA GLU A 88 6.65 5.76 9.59
C GLU A 88 6.15 5.14 10.91
N GLY A 89 4.86 5.30 11.20
CA GLY A 89 4.19 4.71 12.37
C GLY A 89 4.12 3.19 12.38
N LEU A 90 4.25 2.53 11.22
CA LEU A 90 4.26 1.06 11.13
C LEU A 90 5.62 0.44 11.46
N VAL A 91 6.71 1.22 11.44
CA VAL A 91 8.08 0.67 11.58
C VAL A 91 8.27 -0.04 12.92
N GLU A 92 7.89 0.60 14.02
CA GLU A 92 8.08 0.02 15.36
C GLU A 92 7.24 -1.25 15.59
N PRO A 93 5.91 -1.26 15.34
CA PRO A 93 5.15 -2.51 15.41
C PRO A 93 5.61 -3.54 14.37
N GLY A 94 6.09 -3.10 13.20
CA GLY A 94 6.65 -3.98 12.17
C GLY A 94 7.95 -4.66 12.57
N ARG A 95 8.83 -4.01 13.33
CA ARG A 95 10.02 -4.63 13.94
C ARG A 95 9.62 -5.74 14.92
N LYS A 96 8.61 -5.48 15.74
CA LYS A 96 8.08 -6.49 16.66
C LYS A 96 7.54 -7.70 15.90
N THR A 97 6.76 -7.47 14.84
CA THR A 97 6.24 -8.54 13.98
C THR A 97 7.39 -9.32 13.32
N ALA A 98 8.42 -8.66 12.79
CA ALA A 98 9.59 -9.32 12.21
C ALA A 98 10.30 -10.22 13.25
N GLY A 99 10.52 -9.73 14.46
CA GLY A 99 11.16 -10.50 15.52
C GLY A 99 10.31 -11.67 16.02
N GLU A 100 9.03 -11.45 16.30
CA GLU A 100 8.16 -12.47 16.91
C GLU A 100 7.68 -13.56 15.93
N TYR A 101 7.38 -13.20 14.68
CA TYR A 101 6.82 -14.12 13.69
C TYR A 101 7.88 -14.77 12.80
N TYR A 102 9.00 -14.06 12.55
CA TYR A 102 10.02 -14.49 11.60
C TYR A 102 11.39 -14.70 12.25
N GLY A 103 11.61 -14.20 13.47
CA GLY A 103 12.89 -14.30 14.17
C GLY A 103 14.00 -13.46 13.52
N THR A 104 13.65 -12.38 12.80
CA THR A 104 14.57 -11.57 11.99
C THR A 104 14.59 -10.12 12.43
N LYS A 105 15.61 -9.40 11.98
CA LYS A 105 15.69 -7.93 12.10
C LYS A 105 14.84 -7.24 11.02
N GLY A 106 14.93 -5.93 11.00
CA GLY A 106 14.18 -5.09 10.09
C GLY A 106 12.71 -4.97 10.49
N TRP A 107 11.84 -4.62 9.55
CA TRP A 107 10.42 -4.52 9.80
C TRP A 107 9.60 -5.09 8.64
N VAL A 108 8.41 -5.57 8.96
CA VAL A 108 7.47 -6.17 8.03
C VAL A 108 6.05 -5.68 8.31
N SER A 109 5.24 -5.55 7.28
CA SER A 109 3.79 -5.42 7.36
C SER A 109 3.13 -6.32 6.34
N HIS A 110 1.89 -6.72 6.62
CA HIS A 110 1.13 -7.64 5.78
C HIS A 110 -0.01 -6.91 5.04
N SER A 111 -0.95 -7.69 4.48
CA SER A 111 -2.01 -7.16 3.59
C SER A 111 -2.95 -6.17 4.25
N THR A 112 -3.15 -6.25 5.55
CA THR A 112 -4.14 -5.43 6.28
C THR A 112 -3.46 -4.52 7.29
N GLY A 113 -3.72 -3.23 7.20
CA GLY A 113 -3.34 -2.24 8.19
C GLY A 113 -4.56 -1.58 8.83
N ASN A 114 -4.35 -0.89 9.93
CA ASN A 114 -5.37 -0.09 10.60
C ASN A 114 -4.78 1.13 11.28
N ILE A 115 -5.62 1.91 11.94
CA ILE A 115 -5.21 3.13 12.67
C ILE A 115 -4.32 2.85 13.90
N TRP A 116 -4.22 1.61 14.33
CA TRP A 116 -3.46 1.19 15.52
C TRP A 116 -2.09 0.59 15.17
N GLY A 117 -1.67 0.68 13.91
CA GLY A 117 -0.38 0.16 13.48
C GLY A 117 -0.34 -1.37 13.37
N HIS A 118 -1.42 -2.00 12.91
CA HIS A 118 -1.46 -3.45 12.69
C HIS A 118 -0.51 -3.85 11.57
N THR A 119 0.40 -4.78 11.87
CA THR A 119 1.45 -5.25 10.93
C THR A 119 1.52 -6.76 10.82
N VAL A 120 0.85 -7.51 11.72
CA VAL A 120 0.86 -8.97 11.71
C VAL A 120 0.05 -9.54 10.53
N PRO A 121 0.23 -10.84 10.16
CA PRO A 121 -0.61 -11.49 9.15
C PRO A 121 -2.10 -11.34 9.50
N GLY A 122 -2.93 -11.13 8.47
CA GLY A 122 -4.37 -10.99 8.62
C GLY A 122 -5.09 -12.32 8.85
N ASP A 123 -6.42 -12.27 8.78
CA ASP A 123 -7.35 -13.31 9.24
C ASP A 123 -7.20 -14.68 8.55
N ASP A 124 -6.76 -14.70 7.30
CA ASP A 124 -6.59 -15.94 6.52
C ASP A 124 -5.22 -15.98 5.86
N ILE A 125 -4.64 -17.17 5.82
CA ILE A 125 -3.30 -17.39 5.26
C ILE A 125 -3.24 -17.02 3.76
N LEU A 126 -4.32 -17.27 3.00
CA LEU A 126 -4.33 -17.08 1.55
C LEU A 126 -4.22 -15.61 1.12
N TRP A 127 -4.65 -14.68 1.96
CA TRP A 127 -4.51 -13.26 1.70
C TRP A 127 -3.83 -12.48 2.83
N GLY A 128 -3.80 -13.06 4.03
CA GLY A 128 -3.23 -12.42 5.22
C GLY A 128 -1.72 -12.50 5.30
N LEU A 129 -1.12 -13.63 4.89
CA LEU A 129 0.32 -13.84 4.92
C LEU A 129 1.01 -13.19 3.70
N TYR A 130 1.06 -11.88 3.68
CA TYR A 130 1.62 -11.08 2.59
C TYR A 130 2.77 -10.20 3.09
N PRO A 131 3.98 -10.74 3.27
CA PRO A 131 5.10 -10.00 3.85
C PRO A 131 5.62 -8.86 2.95
N SER A 132 5.12 -8.75 1.73
CA SER A 132 5.52 -7.70 0.78
C SER A 132 4.92 -6.32 1.08
N GLY A 133 4.01 -6.19 2.05
CA GLY A 133 3.38 -4.92 2.39
C GLY A 133 4.39 -3.81 2.68
N ALA A 134 5.32 -4.05 3.61
CA ALA A 134 6.37 -3.09 3.95
C ALA A 134 7.24 -2.68 2.75
N ALA A 135 7.65 -3.65 1.93
CA ALA A 135 8.46 -3.37 0.75
C ALA A 135 7.72 -2.50 -0.28
N TRP A 136 6.42 -2.74 -0.46
CA TRP A 136 5.60 -1.93 -1.36
C TRP A 136 5.37 -0.51 -0.82
N HIS A 137 5.14 -0.36 0.49
CA HIS A 137 5.10 0.96 1.13
C HIS A 137 6.39 1.76 0.90
N CYS A 138 7.55 1.11 0.98
CA CYS A 138 8.85 1.73 0.75
C CYS A 138 9.00 2.35 -0.65
N ARG A 139 8.26 1.86 -1.65
CA ARG A 139 8.24 2.48 -2.98
C ARG A 139 7.71 3.91 -2.93
N HIS A 140 6.72 4.19 -2.12
CA HIS A 140 6.17 5.55 -1.95
C HIS A 140 7.16 6.50 -1.29
N LEU A 141 7.96 6.02 -0.31
CA LEU A 141 9.04 6.81 0.29
C LEU A 141 10.08 7.24 -0.76
N TRP A 142 10.42 6.32 -1.67
CA TRP A 142 11.32 6.62 -2.77
C TRP A 142 10.71 7.57 -3.80
N GLU A 143 9.48 7.32 -4.22
CA GLU A 143 8.78 8.16 -5.23
C GLU A 143 8.54 9.58 -4.71
N HIS A 144 8.24 9.76 -3.44
CA HIS A 144 8.15 11.08 -2.81
C HIS A 144 9.45 11.89 -3.01
N TYR A 145 10.59 11.27 -2.74
CA TYR A 145 11.88 11.88 -3.03
C TYR A 145 12.10 12.09 -4.54
N ALA A 146 11.80 11.09 -5.37
CA ALA A 146 12.06 11.15 -6.80
C ALA A 146 11.28 12.27 -7.51
N PHE A 147 10.06 12.53 -7.10
CA PHE A 147 9.23 13.61 -7.62
C PHE A 147 9.46 14.95 -6.93
N GLY A 148 9.68 14.94 -5.61
CA GLY A 148 9.83 16.15 -4.80
C GLY A 148 11.25 16.69 -4.70
N GLY A 149 12.27 15.84 -4.85
CA GLY A 149 13.68 16.22 -4.74
C GLY A 149 14.16 16.51 -3.31
N ASP A 150 13.34 16.23 -2.28
CA ASP A 150 13.71 16.48 -0.87
C ASP A 150 14.72 15.44 -0.37
N LYS A 151 15.99 15.80 -0.49
CA LYS A 151 17.10 14.98 -0.04
C LYS A 151 17.15 14.83 1.48
N SER A 152 16.73 15.85 2.22
CA SER A 152 16.70 15.81 3.69
C SER A 152 15.67 14.78 4.18
N TYR A 153 14.49 14.76 3.57
CA TYR A 153 13.49 13.73 3.83
C TYR A 153 14.02 12.32 3.55
N LEU A 154 14.66 12.14 2.39
CA LEU A 154 15.24 10.83 2.06
C LEU A 154 16.28 10.40 3.07
N GLU A 155 17.22 11.25 3.44
CA GLU A 155 18.31 10.93 4.37
C GLU A 155 17.83 10.67 5.81
N THR A 156 16.85 11.45 6.27
CA THR A 156 16.40 11.41 7.68
C THR A 156 15.27 10.46 7.96
N LYS A 157 14.40 10.19 6.96
CA LYS A 157 13.21 9.35 7.11
C LYS A 157 13.16 8.21 6.08
N GLY A 158 13.12 8.53 4.80
CA GLY A 158 12.87 7.54 3.76
C GLY A 158 13.90 6.42 3.71
N TYR A 159 15.19 6.76 3.66
CA TYR A 159 16.26 5.76 3.55
C TYR A 159 16.37 4.84 4.79
N PRO A 160 16.31 5.33 6.03
CA PRO A 160 16.32 4.45 7.20
C PRO A 160 15.19 3.41 7.19
N ILE A 161 13.97 3.82 6.84
CA ILE A 161 12.80 2.93 6.78
C ILE A 161 12.97 1.88 5.67
N MET A 162 13.39 2.31 4.48
CA MET A 162 13.65 1.41 3.34
C MET A 162 14.78 0.41 3.65
N LYS A 163 15.83 0.88 4.31
CA LYS A 163 16.96 0.03 4.71
C LYS A 163 16.50 -1.10 5.63
N GLU A 164 15.75 -0.79 6.67
CA GLU A 164 15.27 -1.80 7.60
C GLU A 164 14.27 -2.79 6.94
N ALA A 165 13.42 -2.33 6.02
CA ALA A 165 12.60 -3.23 5.22
C ALA A 165 13.46 -4.18 4.36
N ALA A 166 14.55 -3.69 3.78
CA ALA A 166 15.48 -4.53 3.03
C ALA A 166 16.23 -5.54 3.95
N GLU A 167 16.59 -5.14 5.17
CA GLU A 167 17.21 -6.05 6.15
C GLU A 167 16.29 -7.22 6.49
N PHE A 168 14.98 -6.98 6.66
CA PHE A 168 14.00 -8.06 6.84
C PHE A 168 14.04 -9.06 5.68
N TRP A 169 14.06 -8.60 4.43
CA TRP A 169 14.09 -9.48 3.27
C TRP A 169 15.40 -10.27 3.19
N LEU A 170 16.53 -9.64 3.43
CA LEU A 170 17.85 -10.30 3.38
C LEU A 170 17.96 -11.44 4.41
N GLU A 171 17.35 -11.30 5.58
CA GLU A 171 17.37 -12.32 6.63
C GLU A 171 16.32 -13.44 6.40
N ASN A 172 15.26 -13.16 5.62
CA ASN A 172 14.18 -14.12 5.35
C ASN A 172 14.33 -14.90 4.04
N MET A 173 15.25 -14.48 3.16
CA MET A 173 15.51 -15.23 1.95
C MET A 173 16.20 -16.56 2.26
N VAL A 174 15.66 -17.64 1.70
CA VAL A 174 16.26 -18.97 1.76
C VAL A 174 16.74 -19.42 0.38
N GLU A 175 17.89 -20.09 0.32
CA GLU A 175 18.38 -20.64 -0.94
C GLU A 175 17.64 -21.96 -1.24
N TYR A 176 17.01 -22.03 -2.40
CA TYR A 176 16.37 -23.24 -2.91
C TYR A 176 16.68 -23.39 -4.41
N GLN A 177 17.26 -24.53 -4.82
CA GLN A 177 17.64 -24.82 -6.21
C GLN A 177 18.46 -23.68 -6.87
N LYS A 178 19.41 -23.10 -6.15
CA LYS A 178 20.26 -21.97 -6.57
C LYS A 178 19.52 -20.66 -6.81
N HIS A 179 18.32 -20.52 -6.27
CA HIS A 179 17.55 -19.27 -6.25
C HIS A 179 17.29 -18.84 -4.82
N PHE A 180 17.29 -17.55 -4.57
CA PHE A 180 16.77 -17.01 -3.32
C PHE A 180 15.26 -16.88 -3.42
N ILE A 181 14.56 -17.48 -2.47
CA ILE A 181 13.11 -17.45 -2.38
C ILE A 181 12.68 -16.98 -1.01
N ILE A 182 11.45 -16.50 -0.90
CA ILE A 182 10.76 -16.23 0.36
C ILE A 182 9.75 -17.34 0.60
N ALA A 183 9.87 -18.02 1.73
CA ALA A 183 8.94 -19.09 2.14
C ALA A 183 8.82 -19.10 3.68
N PRO A 184 7.56 -19.10 4.22
CA PRO A 184 6.30 -19.02 3.51
C PRO A 184 5.99 -17.62 2.97
N SER A 185 5.29 -17.56 1.85
CA SER A 185 4.80 -16.31 1.25
C SER A 185 3.57 -16.59 0.42
N VAL A 186 2.66 -15.62 0.37
CA VAL A 186 1.48 -15.66 -0.46
C VAL A 186 1.46 -14.42 -1.36
N SER A 187 1.12 -14.61 -2.63
CA SER A 187 0.71 -13.51 -3.50
C SER A 187 -0.76 -13.23 -3.21
N ALA A 188 -1.04 -12.06 -2.62
CA ALA A 188 -2.39 -11.74 -2.16
C ALA A 188 -3.44 -12.04 -3.23
N GLU A 189 -4.44 -12.81 -2.81
CA GLU A 189 -5.59 -13.30 -3.55
C GLU A 189 -5.31 -14.27 -4.71
N HIS A 190 -4.08 -14.79 -4.82
CA HIS A 190 -3.75 -15.83 -5.79
C HIS A 190 -3.20 -17.08 -5.10
N GLY A 191 -3.93 -18.18 -5.25
CA GLY A 191 -3.45 -19.51 -4.91
C GLY A 191 -2.77 -20.18 -6.12
N ILE A 192 -1.72 -20.96 -5.87
CA ILE A 192 -1.12 -21.82 -6.87
C ILE A 192 -1.63 -23.24 -6.61
N GLU A 193 -2.46 -23.77 -7.51
CA GLU A 193 -2.82 -25.19 -7.46
C GLU A 193 -1.60 -26.05 -7.80
N MET A 194 -1.20 -26.88 -6.87
CA MET A 194 -0.17 -27.88 -7.14
C MET A 194 -0.73 -28.99 -8.04
N LYS A 195 0.11 -29.59 -8.89
CA LYS A 195 -0.29 -30.67 -9.82
C LYS A 195 -0.98 -31.87 -9.16
N ASN A 196 -0.89 -32.01 -7.85
CA ASN A 196 -1.54 -33.03 -7.04
C ASN A 196 -2.90 -32.57 -6.43
N GLY A 197 -3.41 -31.41 -6.80
CA GLY A 197 -4.68 -30.86 -6.32
C GLY A 197 -4.69 -30.33 -4.88
N SER A 198 -3.52 -30.20 -4.25
CA SER A 198 -3.39 -29.48 -2.97
C SER A 198 -3.11 -27.98 -3.22
N PRO A 199 -3.67 -27.08 -2.39
CA PRO A 199 -3.40 -25.64 -2.49
C PRO A 199 -1.94 -25.32 -2.18
#